data_10f7fbec91ac0f5b6f778f6faf237f6d
#
_entry.id   10f7fbec91ac0f5b6f778f6faf237f6d
#
_cell.length_a   1.000
_cell.length_b   1.000
_cell.length_c   1.000
_cell.angle_alpha   90.00
_cell.angle_beta   90.00
_cell.angle_gamma   90.00
#
_symmetry.space_group_name_H-M   'P 1'
#
loop_
_entity.id
_entity.type
_entity.pdbx_description
1 polymer ?
#
loop_
_entity_poly.entity_id
_entity_poly.type
_entity_poly.pdbx_seq_one_letter_code
_entity_poly.pdbx_strand_id
1 'polypeptide(L)' 'MGSAIGGQSRKKVSARAVLAANVVARRRDKGWSQEALAFECGLHRTFVAHVERQVRNIAIDNIEKLAVALGIEPYELLKP' A
#
# COMPACT_ATOMS: atom_id res chain seq x y z
N MET A 1 -30.11 -12.55 -1.63
CA MET A 1 -29.35 -12.43 -1.51
C MET A 1 -28.71 -12.33 -1.94
N GLY A 2 -28.64 -12.00 -2.11
CA GLY A 2 -27.74 -11.74 -2.28
C GLY A 2 -27.30 -11.40 -2.55
N SER A 3 -27.55 -11.02 -2.10
CA SER A 3 -26.85 -10.66 -2.11
C SER A 3 -26.07 -10.67 -2.35
N ALA A 4 -26.29 -10.54 -1.65
CA ALA A 4 -25.01 -10.68 -1.76
C ALA A 4 -24.53 -10.49 -2.95
N ILE A 5 -25.19 -10.63 -3.40
CA ILE A 5 -24.76 -10.35 -4.49
C ILE A 5 -24.59 -9.00 -4.77
N GLY A 6 -25.18 -8.23 -3.99
CA GLY A 6 -25.06 -6.84 -4.21
C GLY A 6 -23.66 -6.43 -4.38
N GLY A 7 -22.80 -7.04 -3.70
CA GLY A 7 -21.43 -6.68 -3.80
C GLY A 7 -20.85 -6.93 -5.14
N GLN A 8 -21.47 -7.79 -5.89
CA GLN A 8 -20.87 -8.12 -7.12
C GLN A 8 -21.13 -7.18 -8.20
N SER A 9 -22.14 -6.38 -8.09
CA SER A 9 -22.41 -5.43 -9.15
C SER A 9 -21.55 -4.20 -9.02
N ARG A 10 -20.79 -4.03 -7.92
CA ARG A 10 -19.95 -2.89 -7.76
C ARG A 10 -18.54 -3.18 -8.17
N LYS A 11 -17.91 -2.18 -8.77
CA LYS A 11 -16.53 -2.31 -9.01
C LYS A 11 -15.81 -2.35 -7.71
N LYS A 12 -14.91 -3.27 -7.56
CA LYS A 12 -14.12 -3.36 -6.38
C LYS A 12 -12.71 -2.95 -6.69
N VAL A 13 -12.14 -2.09 -5.87
CA VAL A 13 -10.74 -1.74 -5.99
C VAL A 13 -9.96 -2.80 -5.22
N SER A 14 -8.96 -3.38 -5.84
CA SER A 14 -8.19 -4.43 -5.19
C SER A 14 -7.39 -3.88 -4.01
N ALA A 15 -7.09 -4.75 -3.07
CA ALA A 15 -6.27 -4.36 -1.93
C ALA A 15 -4.91 -3.85 -2.40
N ARG A 16 -4.38 -4.44 -3.45
CA ARG A 16 -3.10 -4.01 -4.02
C ARG A 16 -3.17 -2.58 -4.53
N ALA A 17 -4.26 -2.23 -5.19
CA ALA A 17 -4.45 -0.88 -5.71
C ALA A 17 -4.60 0.13 -4.57
N VAL A 18 -5.35 -0.24 -3.53
CA VAL A 18 -5.52 0.62 -2.36
C VAL A 18 -4.18 0.84 -1.68
N LEU A 19 -3.43 -0.23 -1.48
CA LEU A 19 -2.12 -0.13 -0.84
C LEU A 19 -1.19 0.78 -1.66
N ALA A 20 -1.14 0.57 -2.97
CA ALA A 20 -0.27 1.37 -3.83
C ALA A 20 -0.60 2.85 -3.73
N ALA A 21 -1.88 3.18 -3.82
CA ALA A 21 -2.32 4.58 -3.77
C ALA A 21 -1.96 5.21 -2.43
N ASN A 22 -2.18 4.48 -1.33
CA ASN A 22 -1.89 5.01 -0.01
C ASN A 22 -0.39 5.18 0.22
N VAL A 23 0.41 4.24 -0.26
CA VAL A 23 1.87 4.35 -0.14
C VAL A 23 2.36 5.59 -0.89
N VAL A 24 1.89 5.77 -2.13
CA VAL A 24 2.30 6.93 -2.92
C VAL A 24 1.90 8.24 -2.23
N ALA A 25 0.64 8.32 -1.77
CA ALA A 25 0.14 9.53 -1.14
C ALA A 25 0.92 9.87 0.13
N ARG A 26 1.11 8.87 0.98
CA ARG A 26 1.80 9.11 2.24
C ARG A 26 3.27 9.44 2.02
N ARG A 27 3.90 8.79 1.06
CA ARG A 27 5.28 9.04 0.72
C ARG A 27 5.45 10.47 0.23
N ARG A 28 4.56 10.90 -0.65
CA ARG A 28 4.61 12.25 -1.20
C ARG A 28 4.35 13.31 -0.14
N ASP A 29 3.46 13.02 0.80
CA ASP A 29 3.22 13.94 1.91
C ASP A 29 4.48 14.21 2.72
N LYS A 30 5.37 13.22 2.80
CA LYS A 30 6.63 13.39 3.50
C LYS A 30 7.72 13.97 2.61
N GLY A 31 7.43 14.15 1.33
CA GLY A 31 8.44 14.66 0.40
C GLY A 31 9.51 13.63 0.06
N TRP A 32 9.20 12.36 0.23
CA TRP A 32 10.19 11.30 0.02
C TRP A 32 10.11 10.70 -1.37
N SER A 33 11.28 10.35 -1.92
CA SER A 33 11.35 9.52 -3.12
C SER A 33 11.06 8.08 -2.74
N GLN A 34 10.90 7.21 -3.74
CA GLN A 34 10.76 5.77 -3.47
C GLN A 34 12.01 5.26 -2.75
N GLU A 35 13.16 5.76 -3.13
CA GLU A 35 14.41 5.33 -2.51
C GLU A 35 14.47 5.78 -1.05
N ALA A 36 14.01 6.98 -0.75
CA ALA A 36 13.99 7.46 0.61
C ALA A 36 13.06 6.63 1.49
N LEU A 37 11.88 6.31 0.97
CA LEU A 37 10.96 5.45 1.72
C LEU A 37 11.57 4.07 1.97
N ALA A 38 12.18 3.49 0.94
CA ALA A 38 12.82 2.19 1.07
C ALA A 38 13.90 2.20 2.14
N PHE A 39 14.69 3.26 2.16
CA PHE A 39 15.74 3.41 3.17
C PHE A 39 15.12 3.44 4.57
N GLU A 40 14.05 4.20 4.76
CA GLU A 40 13.40 4.30 6.06
C GLU A 40 12.77 2.99 6.50
N CYS A 41 12.31 2.19 5.53
CA CYS A 41 11.71 0.90 5.82
C CYS A 41 12.74 -0.21 6.03
N GLY A 42 13.98 0.00 5.62
CA GLY A 42 14.95 -1.08 5.58
C GLY A 42 14.67 -2.05 4.45
N LEU A 43 14.05 -1.59 3.38
CA LEU A 43 13.70 -2.43 2.24
C LEU A 43 14.41 -1.91 0.99
N HIS A 44 14.48 -2.74 -0.03
CA HIS A 44 15.11 -2.34 -1.28
C HIS A 44 14.18 -1.40 -2.05
N ARG A 45 14.75 -0.40 -2.73
CA ARG A 45 13.95 0.55 -3.51
C ARG A 45 13.11 -0.13 -4.58
N THR A 46 13.62 -1.24 -5.13
CA THR A 46 12.88 -2.00 -6.13
C THR A 46 11.57 -2.54 -5.53
N PHE A 47 11.61 -2.92 -4.26
CA PHE A 47 10.42 -3.40 -3.58
C PHE A 47 9.36 -2.29 -3.52
N VAL A 48 9.75 -1.08 -3.11
CA VAL A 48 8.81 0.04 -3.05
C VAL A 48 8.23 0.33 -4.43
N ALA A 49 9.09 0.33 -5.46
CA ALA A 49 8.61 0.56 -6.82
C ALA A 49 7.61 -0.50 -7.25
N HIS A 50 7.85 -1.77 -6.89
CA HIS A 50 6.93 -2.84 -7.23
C HIS A 50 5.61 -2.73 -6.49
N VAL A 51 5.64 -2.30 -5.23
CA VAL A 51 4.42 -2.06 -4.48
C VAL A 51 3.58 -0.99 -5.18
N GLU A 52 4.21 0.09 -5.56
CA GLU A 52 3.49 1.21 -6.18
C GLU A 52 2.96 0.86 -7.55
N ARG A 53 3.60 -0.07 -8.25
CA ARG A 53 3.13 -0.53 -9.55
C ARG A 53 2.21 -1.73 -9.47
N GLN A 54 1.94 -2.21 -8.25
CA GLN A 54 1.01 -3.33 -8.03
C GLN A 54 1.46 -4.62 -8.69
N VAL A 55 2.76 -4.84 -8.82
CA VAL A 55 3.25 -6.00 -9.55
C VAL A 55 3.77 -7.11 -8.67
N ARG A 56 3.54 -7.00 -7.35
CA ARG A 56 4.11 -7.99 -6.44
C ARG A 56 3.16 -8.27 -5.30
N ASN A 57 3.16 -9.51 -4.82
CA ASN A 57 2.48 -9.86 -3.59
C ASN A 57 3.30 -9.31 -2.42
N ILE A 58 2.62 -8.88 -1.39
CA ILE A 58 3.26 -8.22 -0.27
C ILE A 58 2.99 -8.98 1.01
N ALA A 59 4.05 -9.33 1.71
CA ALA A 59 3.90 -9.98 3.00
C ALA A 59 3.39 -8.96 4.02
N ILE A 60 2.60 -9.43 4.97
CA ILE A 60 2.06 -8.57 6.00
C ILE A 60 3.16 -7.87 6.79
N ASP A 61 4.29 -8.54 6.99
CA ASP A 61 5.41 -7.95 7.71
C ASP A 61 5.96 -6.73 6.98
N ASN A 62 5.94 -6.75 5.66
CA ASN A 62 6.44 -5.62 4.88
C ASN A 62 5.42 -4.47 4.87
N ILE A 63 4.13 -4.79 4.94
CA ILE A 63 3.11 -3.75 5.11
C ILE A 63 3.35 -3.04 6.43
N GLU A 64 3.68 -3.80 7.47
CA GLU A 64 3.97 -3.23 8.77
C GLU A 64 5.19 -2.31 8.72
N LYS A 65 6.24 -2.74 8.03
CA LYS A 65 7.44 -1.91 7.89
C LYS A 65 7.15 -0.59 7.17
N LEU A 66 6.33 -0.66 6.12
CA LEU A 66 5.94 0.55 5.40
C LEU A 66 5.15 1.49 6.33
N ALA A 67 4.21 0.94 7.08
CA ALA A 67 3.38 1.74 7.98
C ALA A 67 4.22 2.42 9.05
N VAL A 68 5.15 1.69 9.65
CA VAL A 68 6.03 2.25 10.68
C VAL A 68 6.84 3.41 10.11
N ALA A 69 7.43 3.21 8.94
CA ALA A 69 8.23 4.27 8.32
C ALA A 69 7.39 5.50 7.99
N LEU A 70 6.14 5.27 7.60
CA LEU A 70 5.25 6.37 7.25
C LEU A 70 4.54 6.98 8.47
N GLY A 71 4.72 6.39 9.66
CA GLY A 71 4.16 6.94 10.88
C GLY A 71 2.66 6.73 11.00
N ILE A 72 2.14 5.65 10.43
CA ILE A 72 0.71 5.35 10.46
C ILE A 72 0.49 3.90 10.90
N GLU A 73 -0.76 3.58 11.18
CA GLU A 73 -1.12 2.21 11.51
C GLU A 73 -1.24 1.40 10.21
N PRO A 74 -0.90 0.10 10.24
CA PRO A 74 -0.98 -0.71 9.03
C PRO A 74 -2.34 -0.68 8.34
N TYR A 75 -3.44 -0.63 9.09
CA TYR A 75 -4.77 -0.63 8.48
C TYR A 75 -4.99 0.62 7.62
N GLU A 76 -4.30 1.71 7.93
CA GLU A 76 -4.46 2.93 7.15
C GLU A 76 -3.92 2.78 5.73
N LEU A 77 -3.01 1.85 5.53
CA LEU A 77 -2.50 1.58 4.19
C LEU A 77 -3.51 0.79 3.34
N LEU A 78 -4.48 0.16 3.99
CA LEU A 78 -5.47 -0.64 3.27
C LEU A 78 -6.86 0.00 3.29
N LYS A 79 -6.93 1.23 3.79
CA LYS A 79 -8.20 1.94 3.85
C LYS A 79 -8.38 2.74 2.57
N PRO A 80 -9.46 2.51 1.82
CA PRO A 80 -9.71 3.22 0.55
C PRO A 80 -9.90 4.72 0.69
#